data_3ded9ccd8ee804ab11268e78ad6d92de
#
_entry.id   3ded9ccd8ee804ab11268e78ad6d92de
#
_cell.length_a   1.000
_cell.length_b   1.000
_cell.length_c   1.000
_cell.angle_alpha   90.00
_cell.angle_beta   90.00
_cell.angle_gamma   90.00
#
_symmetry.space_group_name_H-M   'P 1'
#
loop_
_entity.id
_entity.type
_entity.pdbx_description
1 polymer ?
#
loop_
_entity_poly.entity_id
_entity_poly.type
_entity_poly.pdbx_seq_one_letter_code
_entity_poly.pdbx_strand_id
1 'polypeptide(L)'
;MENLQKTKGPALNGKQNHSRNSLFFDLCLYTVLYGMAYLLKEKGYAVLSFFCFLILSLYLFLREREREGSSVTLSGLLALGLLFGEGVATLQLSKLSSPWTIHTWLSFYLAYLLFYLGYHARTYLSEFAASRFLKNTKIFSEEAKKVDLSGKEYRWNCTEGQFLKLCILGLLLLSYFSFVIEALALGYIPLFTEHTPHAYSYFHLKGLHYFTTLFVLVPMLLPFLYQKEGSLKLFSGISLFLALLLPILLVSRFQLLFSLFLFVFSALYQGLRIRKRYLVLLFLFLLSAYVFLTIERAHSVSYLMGIFEMKNDKLPIFLVQPYMYVANNYENFNLLTKNIEEHSHGFRMAYPFLTLSGAKFFFDFPLAYPVYLTKEELSTLGILYDAYYDFGLLGVMLFSLILGLLSSWIKELSRKEKNPFGGALYIQFAFYFLFSFFTTWFSNASSIFYFAVTLVLAVLWKGFVHEKNSAVSI
;
A
#
# COMPACT_ATOMS: atom_id res chain seq x y z
N MET A 1 48.67 25.64 5.40
CA MET A 1 47.93 26.87 5.05
C MET A 1 46.72 26.41 4.26
N GLU A 2 45.67 25.96 4.88
CA GLU A 2 44.52 26.74 5.38
C GLU A 2 43.73 27.44 4.28
N ASN A 3 42.62 26.84 3.90
CA ASN A 3 41.42 27.58 3.55
C ASN A 3 40.18 26.71 3.90
N LEU A 4 39.77 26.79 5.18
CA LEU A 4 38.48 26.40 5.67
C LEU A 4 37.43 27.39 5.18
N GLN A 5 36.78 27.12 4.06
CA GLN A 5 35.54 27.79 3.69
C GLN A 5 34.42 27.38 4.65
N LYS A 6 34.10 28.32 5.57
CA LYS A 6 32.85 28.33 6.34
C LYS A 6 31.68 28.39 5.37
N THR A 7 31.03 27.26 5.11
CA THR A 7 29.70 27.23 4.48
C THR A 7 28.70 27.82 5.48
N LYS A 8 28.26 29.05 5.21
CA LYS A 8 27.11 29.69 5.86
C LYS A 8 25.89 28.78 5.65
N GLY A 9 25.31 28.31 6.74
CA GLY A 9 24.04 27.59 6.72
C GLY A 9 22.95 28.42 6.03
N PRO A 10 22.12 27.82 5.17
CA PRO A 10 21.08 28.56 4.46
C PRO A 10 20.01 29.05 5.44
N ALA A 11 19.58 30.29 5.24
CA ALA A 11 18.54 30.98 5.99
C ALA A 11 17.25 30.17 6.01
N LEU A 12 16.91 29.60 7.17
CA LEU A 12 15.75 28.73 7.40
C LEU A 12 14.39 29.45 7.23
N ASN A 13 14.33 30.77 7.45
CA ASN A 13 13.08 31.52 7.51
C ASN A 13 12.41 31.78 6.14
N GLY A 14 13.14 31.83 5.02
CA GLY A 14 12.58 32.06 3.70
C GLY A 14 11.91 30.81 3.08
N LYS A 15 12.39 29.62 3.42
CA LYS A 15 11.83 28.35 2.90
C LYS A 15 10.51 27.95 3.57
N GLN A 16 10.27 28.35 4.83
CA GLN A 16 9.09 27.98 5.60
C GLN A 16 7.80 28.64 5.11
N ASN A 17 7.82 29.96 4.84
CA ASN A 17 6.64 30.65 4.32
C ASN A 17 6.26 30.20 2.91
N HIS A 18 7.21 29.80 2.09
CA HIS A 18 6.97 29.29 0.76
C HIS A 18 6.30 27.88 0.78
N SER A 19 6.58 27.07 1.79
CA SER A 19 5.98 25.74 1.98
C SER A 19 4.49 25.85 2.34
N ARG A 20 4.13 26.74 3.26
CA ARG A 20 2.75 26.89 3.76
C ARG A 20 1.79 27.43 2.68
N ASN A 21 2.17 28.47 1.96
CA ASN A 21 1.38 29.01 0.88
C ASN A 21 1.19 28.01 -0.25
N SER A 22 2.18 27.14 -0.47
CA SER A 22 2.16 26.08 -1.45
C SER A 22 1.12 24.98 -1.13
N LEU A 23 0.98 24.55 0.15
CA LEU A 23 0.00 23.52 0.52
C LEU A 23 -1.44 24.06 0.48
N PHE A 24 -1.64 25.30 0.91
CA PHE A 24 -2.95 25.93 0.78
C PHE A 24 -3.38 26.04 -0.70
N PHE A 25 -2.45 26.42 -1.57
CA PHE A 25 -2.69 26.47 -3.01
C PHE A 25 -3.07 25.09 -3.58
N ASP A 26 -2.37 24.02 -3.16
CA ASP A 26 -2.67 22.66 -3.62
C ASP A 26 -4.09 22.21 -3.18
N LEU A 27 -4.51 22.56 -1.95
CA LEU A 27 -5.87 22.26 -1.46
C LEU A 27 -6.93 23.07 -2.21
N CYS A 28 -6.68 24.35 -2.51
CA CYS A 28 -7.59 25.17 -3.31
C CYS A 28 -7.73 24.58 -4.73
N LEU A 29 -6.61 24.24 -5.36
CA LEU A 29 -6.61 23.66 -6.70
C LEU A 29 -7.31 22.28 -6.70
N TYR A 30 -7.05 21.45 -5.68
CA TYR A 30 -7.76 20.19 -5.48
C TYR A 30 -9.28 20.38 -5.44
N THR A 31 -9.75 21.30 -4.59
CA THR A 31 -11.18 21.58 -4.41
C THR A 31 -11.82 22.09 -5.69
N VAL A 32 -11.14 23.02 -6.39
CA VAL A 32 -11.65 23.59 -7.64
C VAL A 32 -11.72 22.54 -8.75
N LEU A 33 -10.66 21.79 -8.98
CA LEU A 33 -10.65 20.74 -10.03
C LEU A 33 -11.60 19.60 -9.72
N TYR A 34 -11.72 19.19 -8.45
CA TYR A 34 -12.69 18.18 -8.03
C TYR A 34 -14.12 18.64 -8.27
N GLY A 35 -14.45 19.87 -7.85
CA GLY A 35 -15.77 20.49 -8.09
C GLY A 35 -16.08 20.63 -9.58
N MET A 36 -15.09 21.02 -10.40
CA MET A 36 -15.25 21.03 -11.85
C MET A 36 -15.53 19.63 -12.43
N ALA A 37 -14.79 18.61 -11.98
CA ALA A 37 -14.99 17.24 -12.42
C ALA A 37 -16.40 16.74 -12.09
N TYR A 38 -16.88 17.01 -10.86
CA TYR A 38 -18.25 16.73 -10.44
C TYR A 38 -19.29 17.41 -11.36
N LEU A 39 -19.18 18.74 -11.55
CA LEU A 39 -20.15 19.50 -12.38
C LEU A 39 -20.14 19.04 -13.85
N LEU A 40 -18.98 18.74 -14.40
CA LEU A 40 -18.85 18.22 -15.76
C LEU A 40 -19.52 16.84 -15.89
N LYS A 41 -19.33 15.98 -14.89
CA LYS A 41 -19.96 14.65 -14.89
C LYS A 41 -21.48 14.75 -14.81
N GLU A 42 -22.03 15.59 -13.93
CA GLU A 42 -23.49 15.83 -13.81
C GLU A 42 -24.10 16.38 -15.10
N LYS A 43 -23.34 17.16 -15.87
CA LYS A 43 -23.76 17.67 -17.19
C LYS A 43 -23.55 16.64 -18.33
N GLY A 44 -23.12 15.41 -18.06
CA GLY A 44 -22.90 14.37 -19.07
C GLY A 44 -21.53 14.40 -19.74
N TYR A 45 -20.62 15.31 -19.38
CA TYR A 45 -19.28 15.41 -19.98
C TYR A 45 -18.27 14.48 -19.26
N ALA A 46 -18.52 13.17 -19.28
CA ALA A 46 -17.72 12.15 -18.59
C ALA A 46 -16.22 12.19 -18.94
N VAL A 47 -15.89 12.38 -20.23
CA VAL A 47 -14.49 12.44 -20.69
C VAL A 47 -13.75 13.67 -20.13
N LEU A 48 -14.42 14.83 -20.07
CA LEU A 48 -13.82 16.03 -19.48
C LEU A 48 -13.64 15.88 -17.97
N SER A 49 -14.59 15.25 -17.28
CA SER A 49 -14.45 14.89 -15.86
C SER A 49 -13.24 13.99 -15.62
N PHE A 50 -13.05 12.95 -16.43
CA PHE A 50 -11.84 12.11 -16.38
C PHE A 50 -10.55 12.93 -16.53
N PHE A 51 -10.47 13.85 -17.49
CA PHE A 51 -9.28 14.67 -17.68
C PHE A 51 -9.01 15.61 -16.50
N CYS A 52 -10.04 16.13 -15.82
CA CYS A 52 -9.85 16.89 -14.58
C CYS A 52 -9.16 16.04 -13.50
N PHE A 53 -9.62 14.80 -13.29
CA PHE A 53 -9.00 13.87 -12.34
C PHE A 53 -7.59 13.44 -12.77
N LEU A 54 -7.35 13.20 -14.04
CA LEU A 54 -6.04 12.85 -14.58
C LEU A 54 -5.03 13.99 -14.29
N ILE A 55 -5.39 15.22 -14.64
CA ILE A 55 -4.53 16.39 -14.38
C ILE A 55 -4.29 16.58 -12.90
N LEU A 56 -5.34 16.48 -12.08
CA LEU A 56 -5.27 16.63 -10.65
C LEU A 56 -4.36 15.60 -9.99
N SER A 57 -4.54 14.32 -10.32
CA SER A 57 -3.73 13.23 -9.74
C SER A 57 -2.25 13.33 -10.14
N LEU A 58 -1.97 13.64 -11.39
CA LEU A 58 -0.61 13.86 -11.88
C LEU A 58 0.04 15.08 -11.24
N TYR A 59 -0.69 16.19 -11.13
CA TYR A 59 -0.20 17.40 -10.47
C TYR A 59 0.19 17.13 -9.02
N LEU A 60 -0.70 16.52 -8.23
CA LEU A 60 -0.45 16.20 -6.83
C LEU A 60 0.71 15.20 -6.66
N PHE A 61 0.81 14.20 -7.52
CA PHE A 61 1.94 13.27 -7.52
C PHE A 61 3.28 13.97 -7.79
N LEU A 62 3.34 14.80 -8.85
CA LEU A 62 4.55 15.52 -9.21
C LEU A 62 4.95 16.51 -8.12
N ARG A 63 3.97 17.17 -7.53
CA ARG A 63 4.17 18.11 -6.43
C ARG A 63 4.75 17.46 -5.18
N GLU A 64 4.22 16.31 -4.79
CA GLU A 64 4.76 15.54 -3.66
C GLU A 64 6.15 14.97 -3.96
N ARG A 65 6.37 14.51 -5.20
CA ARG A 65 7.69 14.10 -5.66
C ARG A 65 8.74 15.21 -5.55
N GLU A 66 8.41 16.43 -5.92
CA GLU A 66 9.29 17.60 -5.76
C GLU A 66 9.57 17.89 -4.29
N ARG A 67 8.55 17.85 -3.42
CA ARG A 67 8.69 18.11 -1.98
C ARG A 67 9.56 17.07 -1.27
N GLU A 68 9.39 15.82 -1.61
CA GLU A 68 10.06 14.72 -0.93
C GLU A 68 11.37 14.30 -1.58
N GLY A 69 11.63 14.72 -2.81
CA GLY A 69 12.80 14.32 -3.59
C GLY A 69 12.78 12.83 -3.98
N SER A 70 11.62 12.17 -3.93
CA SER A 70 11.45 10.75 -4.21
C SER A 70 10.22 10.52 -5.10
N SER A 71 10.28 9.51 -5.98
CA SER A 71 9.12 9.06 -6.75
C SER A 71 8.19 8.15 -5.94
N VAL A 72 8.65 7.62 -4.80
CA VAL A 72 7.82 6.83 -3.89
C VAL A 72 7.37 7.74 -2.76
N THR A 73 6.25 8.43 -2.95
CA THR A 73 5.64 9.34 -1.97
C THR A 73 4.25 8.85 -1.63
N LEU A 74 3.93 8.72 -0.34
CA LEU A 74 2.65 8.12 0.09
C LEU A 74 1.45 8.94 -0.40
N SER A 75 1.50 10.27 -0.22
CA SER A 75 0.41 11.15 -0.65
C SER A 75 0.26 11.19 -2.18
N GLY A 76 1.39 11.25 -2.91
CA GLY A 76 1.37 11.24 -4.37
C GLY A 76 0.86 9.92 -4.95
N LEU A 77 1.24 8.78 -4.36
CA LEU A 77 0.75 7.46 -4.79
C LEU A 77 -0.73 7.27 -4.47
N LEU A 78 -1.22 7.80 -3.35
CA LEU A 78 -2.66 7.81 -3.06
C LEU A 78 -3.43 8.66 -4.08
N ALA A 79 -2.89 9.82 -4.50
CA ALA A 79 -3.50 10.62 -5.57
C ALA A 79 -3.61 9.83 -6.88
N LEU A 80 -2.55 9.10 -7.26
CA LEU A 80 -2.58 8.24 -8.44
C LEU A 80 -3.52 7.03 -8.28
N GLY A 81 -3.62 6.43 -7.10
CA GLY A 81 -4.52 5.29 -6.87
C GLY A 81 -5.99 5.74 -6.77
N LEU A 82 -6.28 6.67 -5.85
CA LEU A 82 -7.65 7.06 -5.52
C LEU A 82 -8.25 8.01 -6.57
N LEU A 83 -7.61 9.16 -6.84
CA LEU A 83 -8.20 10.19 -7.70
C LEU A 83 -8.16 9.81 -9.18
N PHE A 84 -7.03 9.24 -9.67
CA PHE A 84 -7.03 8.75 -11.05
C PHE A 84 -7.99 7.58 -11.25
N GLY A 85 -8.09 6.67 -10.26
CA GLY A 85 -9.08 5.58 -10.28
C GLY A 85 -10.50 6.11 -10.32
N GLU A 86 -10.82 7.15 -9.53
CA GLU A 86 -12.11 7.85 -9.56
C GLU A 86 -12.39 8.44 -10.96
N GLY A 87 -11.38 9.09 -11.55
CA GLY A 87 -11.48 9.59 -12.92
C GLY A 87 -11.81 8.49 -13.94
N VAL A 88 -11.12 7.34 -13.86
CA VAL A 88 -11.42 6.18 -14.72
C VAL A 88 -12.87 5.71 -14.54
N ALA A 89 -13.36 5.66 -13.31
CA ALA A 89 -14.72 5.25 -13.00
C ALA A 89 -15.78 6.23 -13.54
N THR A 90 -15.48 7.55 -13.57
CA THR A 90 -16.41 8.56 -14.12
C THR A 90 -16.69 8.37 -15.62
N LEU A 91 -15.86 7.63 -16.36
CA LEU A 91 -16.12 7.29 -17.76
C LEU A 91 -17.37 6.42 -17.93
N GLN A 92 -17.71 5.59 -16.95
CA GLN A 92 -18.92 4.74 -16.94
C GLN A 92 -19.13 3.95 -18.25
N LEU A 93 -18.09 3.22 -18.69
CA LEU A 93 -18.09 2.48 -19.94
C LEU A 93 -18.86 1.15 -19.87
N SER A 94 -19.19 0.66 -18.67
CA SER A 94 -20.04 -0.53 -18.46
C SER A 94 -21.50 -0.14 -18.25
N LYS A 95 -22.42 -1.05 -18.61
CA LYS A 95 -23.86 -0.96 -18.30
C LYS A 95 -24.15 -1.15 -16.81
N LEU A 96 -23.20 -1.74 -16.07
CA LEU A 96 -23.26 -1.90 -14.61
C LEU A 96 -23.11 -0.56 -13.86
N SER A 97 -22.61 0.47 -14.54
CA SER A 97 -22.39 1.78 -13.93
C SER A 97 -23.72 2.56 -13.78
N SER A 98 -23.87 3.23 -12.66
CA SER A 98 -25.06 4.05 -12.35
C SER A 98 -24.65 5.46 -11.92
N PRO A 99 -25.56 6.46 -11.99
CA PRO A 99 -25.27 7.79 -11.45
C PRO A 99 -24.85 7.72 -9.99
N TRP A 100 -23.81 8.45 -9.63
CA TRP A 100 -23.28 8.44 -8.26
C TRP A 100 -24.12 9.32 -7.34
N THR A 101 -24.28 8.87 -6.09
CA THR A 101 -24.91 9.66 -5.04
C THR A 101 -24.01 10.81 -4.61
N ILE A 102 -24.58 11.83 -4.00
CA ILE A 102 -23.80 12.91 -3.37
C ILE A 102 -22.92 12.37 -2.25
N HIS A 103 -23.36 11.32 -1.54
CA HIS A 103 -22.55 10.63 -0.52
C HIS A 103 -21.30 9.96 -1.12
N THR A 104 -21.40 9.38 -2.31
CA THR A 104 -20.26 8.82 -3.05
C THR A 104 -19.24 9.91 -3.36
N TRP A 105 -19.66 11.01 -3.99
CA TRP A 105 -18.81 12.14 -4.32
C TRP A 105 -18.15 12.77 -3.09
N LEU A 106 -18.91 13.04 -2.03
CA LEU A 106 -18.37 13.60 -0.80
C LEU A 106 -17.41 12.65 -0.10
N SER A 107 -17.65 11.35 -0.14
CA SER A 107 -16.73 10.36 0.44
C SER A 107 -15.38 10.40 -0.21
N PHE A 108 -15.29 10.38 -1.54
CA PHE A 108 -14.00 10.44 -2.24
C PHE A 108 -13.32 11.81 -2.09
N TYR A 109 -14.10 12.90 -2.15
CA TYR A 109 -13.58 14.25 -1.90
C TYR A 109 -12.97 14.37 -0.51
N LEU A 110 -13.71 14.03 0.53
CA LEU A 110 -13.24 14.15 1.91
C LEU A 110 -12.14 13.16 2.24
N ALA A 111 -12.13 11.99 1.61
CA ALA A 111 -11.09 10.99 1.82
C ALA A 111 -9.70 11.53 1.48
N TYR A 112 -9.49 12.05 0.28
CA TYR A 112 -8.19 12.60 -0.08
C TYR A 112 -7.88 13.89 0.67
N LEU A 113 -8.86 14.78 0.83
CA LEU A 113 -8.70 16.04 1.57
C LEU A 113 -8.18 15.80 3.00
N LEU A 114 -8.86 14.96 3.76
CA LEU A 114 -8.52 14.70 5.17
C LEU A 114 -7.25 13.86 5.32
N PHE A 115 -7.03 12.92 4.40
CA PHE A 115 -5.74 12.23 4.33
C PHE A 115 -4.59 13.22 4.12
N TYR A 116 -4.72 14.12 3.14
CA TYR A 116 -3.69 15.11 2.82
C TYR A 116 -3.42 16.06 4.00
N LEU A 117 -4.49 16.53 4.66
CA LEU A 117 -4.36 17.33 5.89
C LEU A 117 -3.66 16.56 7.00
N GLY A 118 -4.04 15.32 7.28
CA GLY A 118 -3.40 14.45 8.27
C GLY A 118 -1.92 14.17 7.96
N TYR A 119 -1.61 13.91 6.69
CA TYR A 119 -0.25 13.64 6.22
C TYR A 119 0.70 14.81 6.44
N HIS A 120 0.22 16.02 6.22
CA HIS A 120 1.01 17.24 6.39
C HIS A 120 0.88 17.88 7.78
N ALA A 121 -0.16 17.53 8.59
CA ALA A 121 -0.45 18.14 9.88
C ALA A 121 0.75 18.07 10.85
N ARG A 122 1.47 16.95 10.88
CA ARG A 122 2.61 16.75 11.78
C ARG A 122 3.77 17.70 11.47
N THR A 123 4.00 18.00 10.20
CA THR A 123 5.02 18.95 9.78
C THR A 123 4.68 20.35 10.32
N TYR A 124 3.40 20.75 10.27
CA TYR A 124 2.96 22.03 10.81
C TYR A 124 2.93 22.07 12.34
N LEU A 125 2.47 21.01 12.98
CA LEU A 125 2.41 20.95 14.43
C LEU A 125 3.81 20.95 15.07
N SER A 126 4.78 20.27 14.45
CA SER A 126 6.18 20.31 14.90
C SER A 126 6.81 21.70 14.73
N GLU A 127 6.51 22.38 13.64
CA GLU A 127 6.96 23.77 13.39
C GLU A 127 6.29 24.77 14.32
N PHE A 128 4.97 24.62 14.58
CA PHE A 128 4.21 25.46 15.50
C PHE A 128 4.64 25.26 16.95
N ALA A 129 4.86 24.02 17.36
CA ALA A 129 5.40 23.69 18.68
C ALA A 129 6.84 24.20 18.84
N ALA A 130 7.70 24.01 17.84
CA ALA A 130 9.06 24.53 17.84
C ALA A 130 9.09 26.06 17.96
N SER A 131 8.20 26.78 17.28
CA SER A 131 8.13 28.24 17.34
C SER A 131 7.60 28.77 18.69
N ARG A 132 6.75 28.05 19.38
CA ARG A 132 6.13 28.46 20.63
C ARG A 132 6.82 27.90 21.90
N PHE A 133 7.32 26.63 21.84
CA PHE A 133 7.89 25.94 23.00
C PHE A 133 9.41 26.08 23.11
N LEU A 134 10.16 26.30 22.03
CA LEU A 134 11.61 26.50 22.08
C LEU A 134 12.04 27.82 22.71
N LYS A 135 11.10 28.75 22.97
CA LYS A 135 11.39 29.92 23.82
C LYS A 135 11.37 29.62 25.31
N ASN A 136 10.79 28.50 25.78
CA ASN A 136 10.57 28.27 27.22
C ASN A 136 11.03 26.91 27.80
N THR A 137 11.67 26.02 27.02
CA THR A 137 12.08 24.71 27.60
C THR A 137 13.50 24.31 27.23
N LYS A 138 14.46 24.92 27.96
CA LYS A 138 15.79 24.32 28.19
C LYS A 138 15.78 23.19 29.24
N ILE A 139 14.60 22.78 29.73
CA ILE A 139 14.48 21.93 30.95
C ILE A 139 14.22 20.44 30.65
N PHE A 140 13.81 20.04 29.39
CA PHE A 140 13.41 18.65 29.11
C PHE A 140 14.42 17.82 28.30
N SER A 141 15.64 18.31 28.04
CA SER A 141 16.65 17.57 27.28
C SER A 141 17.66 16.78 28.17
N GLU A 142 17.62 16.88 29.49
CA GLU A 142 18.60 16.21 30.37
C GLU A 142 18.08 14.99 31.15
N GLU A 143 16.77 14.74 31.22
CA GLU A 143 16.23 13.61 32.01
C GLU A 143 16.02 12.30 31.23
N ALA A 144 16.24 12.28 29.93
CA ALA A 144 16.18 11.03 29.15
C ALA A 144 17.48 10.20 29.14
N LYS A 145 18.47 10.61 29.92
CA LYS A 145 19.70 9.84 30.16
C LYS A 145 19.69 9.33 31.59
N LYS A 146 19.25 8.12 31.78
CA LYS A 146 19.66 7.12 32.79
C LYS A 146 18.47 6.23 33.18
N VAL A 147 18.21 5.21 32.37
CA VAL A 147 17.78 3.94 32.96
C VAL A 147 18.86 2.94 32.57
N ASP A 148 19.79 2.78 33.49
CA ASP A 148 20.81 1.73 33.45
C ASP A 148 20.12 0.42 33.86
N LEU A 149 19.68 -0.35 32.91
CA LEU A 149 19.27 -1.74 33.07
C LEU A 149 20.50 -2.62 32.84
N SER A 150 21.36 -2.72 33.84
CA SER A 150 22.48 -3.68 33.87
C SER A 150 21.97 -5.11 34.08
N GLY A 151 21.22 -5.62 33.12
CA GLY A 151 21.00 -7.04 32.92
C GLY A 151 22.00 -7.54 31.87
N LYS A 152 22.68 -8.65 32.13
CA LYS A 152 23.55 -9.32 31.13
C LYS A 152 22.72 -9.64 29.88
N GLU A 153 22.67 -8.70 28.92
CA GLU A 153 22.06 -8.93 27.61
C GLU A 153 22.98 -9.88 26.85
N TYR A 154 22.48 -11.06 26.52
CA TYR A 154 23.05 -11.94 25.50
C TYR A 154 22.93 -11.21 24.15
N ARG A 155 23.97 -10.46 23.78
CA ARG A 155 24.03 -9.75 22.49
C ARG A 155 24.57 -10.69 21.43
N TRP A 156 23.70 -11.05 20.50
CA TRP A 156 24.12 -11.74 19.29
C TRP A 156 24.86 -10.76 18.39
N ASN A 157 26.17 -11.05 18.11
CA ASN A 157 26.97 -10.25 17.17
C ASN A 157 26.58 -10.59 15.73
N CYS A 158 25.56 -9.92 15.20
CA CYS A 158 25.10 -10.11 13.83
C CYS A 158 25.29 -8.81 13.03
N THR A 159 25.86 -8.91 11.81
CA THR A 159 25.91 -7.76 10.91
C THR A 159 24.54 -7.48 10.30
N GLU A 160 24.30 -6.22 9.90
CA GLU A 160 23.03 -5.82 9.25
C GLU A 160 22.69 -6.70 8.02
N GLY A 161 23.70 -7.01 7.19
CA GLY A 161 23.51 -7.87 6.01
C GLY A 161 23.21 -9.32 6.38
N GLN A 162 23.86 -9.86 7.44
CA GLN A 162 23.57 -11.21 7.93
C GLN A 162 22.17 -11.32 8.49
N PHE A 163 21.71 -10.34 9.26
CA PHE A 163 20.35 -10.32 9.77
C PHE A 163 19.30 -10.27 8.65
N LEU A 164 19.51 -9.42 7.64
CA LEU A 164 18.61 -9.37 6.48
C LEU A 164 18.56 -10.71 5.74
N LYS A 165 19.71 -11.40 5.57
CA LYS A 165 19.74 -12.75 4.99
C LYS A 165 18.97 -13.76 5.82
N LEU A 166 19.12 -13.73 7.15
CA LEU A 166 18.37 -14.61 8.05
C LEU A 166 16.86 -14.35 7.94
N CYS A 167 16.43 -13.08 7.89
CA CYS A 167 15.02 -12.74 7.69
C CYS A 167 14.50 -13.25 6.34
N ILE A 168 15.23 -13.05 5.25
CA ILE A 168 14.88 -13.52 3.90
C ILE A 168 14.75 -15.04 3.90
N LEU A 169 15.75 -15.75 4.44
CA LEU A 169 15.74 -17.21 4.53
C LEU A 169 14.59 -17.71 5.40
N GLY A 170 14.37 -17.10 6.57
CA GLY A 170 13.28 -17.45 7.48
C GLY A 170 11.90 -17.28 6.84
N LEU A 171 11.67 -16.16 6.12
CA LEU A 171 10.42 -15.92 5.39
C LEU A 171 10.22 -16.96 4.27
N LEU A 172 11.25 -17.29 3.50
CA LEU A 172 11.18 -18.33 2.45
C LEU A 172 10.90 -19.71 3.05
N LEU A 173 11.66 -20.12 4.05
CA LEU A 173 11.50 -21.42 4.69
C LEU A 173 10.10 -21.57 5.27
N LEU A 174 9.60 -20.54 5.96
CA LEU A 174 8.25 -20.56 6.53
C LEU A 174 7.17 -20.63 5.45
N SER A 175 7.33 -19.88 4.35
CA SER A 175 6.39 -19.90 3.23
C SER A 175 6.36 -21.26 2.54
N TYR A 176 7.52 -21.83 2.22
CA TYR A 176 7.58 -23.12 1.56
C TYR A 176 7.12 -24.26 2.46
N PHE A 177 7.48 -24.24 3.74
CA PHE A 177 7.04 -25.23 4.72
C PHE A 177 5.50 -25.22 4.84
N SER A 178 4.90 -24.03 4.97
CA SER A 178 3.45 -23.87 5.04
C SER A 178 2.78 -24.31 3.74
N PHE A 179 3.35 -23.96 2.58
CA PHE A 179 2.86 -24.39 1.27
C PHE A 179 2.85 -25.91 1.12
N VAL A 180 3.94 -26.58 1.54
CA VAL A 180 4.02 -28.06 1.48
C VAL A 180 2.97 -28.70 2.38
N ILE A 181 2.75 -28.17 3.59
CA ILE A 181 1.68 -28.68 4.48
C ILE A 181 0.30 -28.50 3.82
N GLU A 182 0.02 -27.33 3.22
CA GLU A 182 -1.24 -27.10 2.50
C GLU A 182 -1.40 -28.07 1.33
N ALA A 183 -0.34 -28.26 0.52
CA ALA A 183 -0.37 -29.17 -0.62
C ALA A 183 -0.62 -30.64 -0.20
N LEU A 184 0.01 -31.09 0.89
CA LEU A 184 -0.20 -32.43 1.43
C LEU A 184 -1.60 -32.61 2.04
N ALA A 185 -2.09 -31.61 2.77
CA ALA A 185 -3.39 -31.67 3.44
C ALA A 185 -4.56 -31.58 2.44
N LEU A 186 -4.41 -30.79 1.38
CA LEU A 186 -5.44 -30.59 0.36
C LEU A 186 -5.34 -31.62 -0.79
N GLY A 187 -4.18 -32.26 -0.95
CA GLY A 187 -3.94 -33.30 -1.96
C GLY A 187 -3.66 -32.77 -3.37
N TYR A 188 -3.45 -31.47 -3.54
CA TYR A 188 -3.16 -30.88 -4.85
C TYR A 188 -2.31 -29.63 -4.76
N ILE A 189 -1.72 -29.22 -5.90
CA ILE A 189 -1.07 -27.92 -6.11
C ILE A 189 -1.82 -27.21 -7.24
N PRO A 190 -2.26 -25.95 -7.08
CA PRO A 190 -3.12 -25.26 -8.07
C PRO A 190 -2.58 -25.27 -9.50
N LEU A 191 -1.27 -25.05 -9.70
CA LEU A 191 -0.66 -25.05 -11.03
C LEU A 191 -0.79 -26.40 -11.78
N PHE A 192 -0.81 -27.53 -11.05
CA PHE A 192 -0.85 -28.88 -11.63
C PHE A 192 -2.24 -29.49 -11.63
N THR A 193 -3.27 -28.70 -11.28
CA THR A 193 -4.66 -29.15 -11.25
C THR A 193 -5.33 -28.81 -12.57
N GLU A 194 -5.42 -29.79 -13.47
CA GLU A 194 -6.05 -29.64 -14.76
C GLU A 194 -7.58 -29.41 -14.64
N HIS A 195 -8.10 -28.45 -15.40
CA HIS A 195 -9.52 -28.20 -15.64
C HIS A 195 -10.44 -27.95 -14.44
N THR A 196 -9.90 -27.67 -13.25
CA THR A 196 -10.72 -27.29 -12.10
C THR A 196 -10.80 -25.75 -11.98
N PRO A 197 -11.90 -25.12 -12.43
CA PRO A 197 -12.07 -23.68 -12.29
C PRO A 197 -11.91 -23.27 -10.82
N HIS A 198 -11.21 -22.18 -10.56
CA HIS A 198 -11.00 -21.63 -9.21
C HIS A 198 -10.23 -22.52 -8.22
N ALA A 199 -9.49 -23.57 -8.64
CA ALA A 199 -8.66 -24.40 -7.75
C ALA A 199 -7.76 -23.56 -6.82
N TYR A 200 -7.21 -22.45 -7.34
CA TYR A 200 -6.41 -21.50 -6.56
C TYR A 200 -7.17 -20.82 -5.42
N SER A 201 -8.49 -20.64 -5.52
CA SER A 201 -9.32 -20.02 -4.49
C SER A 201 -9.61 -20.95 -3.32
N TYR A 202 -9.55 -22.25 -3.54
CA TYR A 202 -9.76 -23.27 -2.52
C TYR A 202 -8.47 -23.76 -1.87
N PHE A 203 -7.31 -23.37 -2.41
CA PHE A 203 -6.02 -23.76 -1.87
C PHE A 203 -5.66 -22.90 -0.66
N HIS A 204 -6.27 -23.20 0.48
CA HIS A 204 -5.95 -22.53 1.73
C HIS A 204 -6.40 -23.35 2.95
N LEU A 205 -5.52 -23.50 3.94
CA LEU A 205 -5.87 -23.94 5.29
C LEU A 205 -6.02 -22.70 6.19
N LYS A 206 -7.11 -22.66 6.96
CA LYS A 206 -7.39 -21.50 7.84
C LYS A 206 -6.22 -21.22 8.78
N GLY A 207 -5.72 -20.01 8.77
CA GLY A 207 -4.57 -19.57 9.56
C GLY A 207 -3.21 -19.88 8.95
N LEU A 208 -3.00 -21.06 8.36
CA LEU A 208 -1.72 -21.47 7.79
C LEU A 208 -1.39 -20.68 6.50
N HIS A 209 -2.40 -20.40 5.68
CA HIS A 209 -2.22 -19.69 4.41
C HIS A 209 -1.59 -18.30 4.55
N TYR A 210 -1.74 -17.63 5.69
CA TYR A 210 -1.03 -16.36 5.95
C TYR A 210 0.49 -16.54 5.91
N PHE A 211 0.99 -17.65 6.45
CA PHE A 211 2.43 -17.97 6.42
C PHE A 211 2.88 -18.38 5.02
N THR A 212 2.08 -19.16 4.29
CA THR A 212 2.36 -19.51 2.89
C THR A 212 2.61 -18.28 2.04
N THR A 213 1.86 -17.19 2.27
CA THR A 213 1.94 -15.97 1.48
C THR A 213 3.02 -14.97 1.90
N LEU A 214 3.82 -15.25 2.94
CA LEU A 214 4.90 -14.36 3.41
C LEU A 214 6.03 -14.15 2.39
N PHE A 215 6.16 -15.02 1.40
CA PHE A 215 7.13 -14.85 0.31
C PHE A 215 7.04 -13.48 -0.37
N VAL A 216 5.86 -12.82 -0.37
CA VAL A 216 5.66 -11.51 -0.99
C VAL A 216 6.55 -10.41 -0.36
N LEU A 217 6.96 -10.59 0.89
CA LEU A 217 7.84 -9.64 1.59
C LEU A 217 9.32 -9.81 1.21
N VAL A 218 9.71 -10.95 0.66
CA VAL A 218 11.11 -11.26 0.33
C VAL A 218 11.67 -10.32 -0.75
N PRO A 219 11.02 -10.13 -1.91
CA PRO A 219 11.51 -9.22 -2.94
C PRO A 219 11.71 -7.79 -2.43
N MET A 220 10.88 -7.33 -1.50
CA MET A 220 11.00 -6.01 -0.87
C MET A 220 12.31 -5.84 -0.09
N LEU A 221 12.82 -6.90 0.56
CA LEU A 221 14.02 -6.84 1.38
C LEU A 221 15.33 -6.91 0.56
N LEU A 222 15.30 -7.41 -0.68
CA LEU A 222 16.48 -7.60 -1.51
C LEU A 222 17.20 -6.28 -1.88
N PRO A 223 16.52 -5.16 -2.23
CA PRO A 223 17.20 -3.88 -2.46
C PRO A 223 17.88 -3.33 -1.19
N PHE A 224 17.31 -3.55 0.01
CA PHE A 224 17.96 -3.18 1.27
C PHE A 224 19.25 -4.03 1.48
N LEU A 225 19.19 -5.33 1.19
CA LEU A 225 20.38 -6.20 1.26
C LEU A 225 21.44 -5.77 0.27
N TYR A 226 21.06 -5.44 -0.97
CA TYR A 226 21.97 -4.93 -1.98
C TYR A 226 22.68 -3.65 -1.52
N GLN A 227 21.96 -2.72 -0.91
CA GLN A 227 22.56 -1.48 -0.40
C GLN A 227 23.59 -1.73 0.71
N LYS A 228 23.38 -2.77 1.53
CA LYS A 228 24.32 -3.13 2.62
C LYS A 228 25.55 -3.90 2.13
N GLU A 229 25.41 -4.71 1.08
CA GLU A 229 26.49 -5.57 0.58
C GLU A 229 27.20 -5.03 -0.69
N GLY A 230 26.63 -4.04 -1.37
CA GLY A 230 27.19 -3.42 -2.58
C GLY A 230 27.15 -4.27 -3.84
N SER A 231 26.69 -5.54 -3.78
CA SER A 231 26.65 -6.45 -4.93
C SER A 231 25.46 -7.40 -4.86
N LEU A 232 24.89 -7.72 -6.03
CA LEU A 232 23.92 -8.81 -6.17
C LEU A 232 24.71 -10.14 -6.13
N LYS A 233 24.52 -10.90 -5.07
CA LYS A 233 25.13 -12.23 -4.91
C LYS A 233 24.16 -13.30 -5.36
N LEU A 234 24.67 -14.51 -5.59
CA LEU A 234 23.87 -15.68 -5.94
C LEU A 234 22.68 -15.89 -4.97
N PHE A 235 22.90 -15.61 -3.68
CA PHE A 235 21.84 -15.65 -2.67
C PHE A 235 20.62 -14.78 -3.02
N SER A 236 20.84 -13.53 -3.45
CA SER A 236 19.73 -12.62 -3.81
C SER A 236 18.99 -13.11 -5.06
N GLY A 237 19.70 -13.64 -6.05
CA GLY A 237 19.10 -14.21 -7.25
C GLY A 237 18.25 -15.43 -6.96
N ILE A 238 18.77 -16.39 -6.17
CA ILE A 238 18.02 -17.58 -5.74
C ILE A 238 16.81 -17.19 -4.90
N SER A 239 16.97 -16.26 -3.94
CA SER A 239 15.86 -15.81 -3.08
C SER A 239 14.76 -15.14 -3.88
N LEU A 240 15.08 -14.32 -4.88
CA LEU A 240 14.10 -13.71 -5.77
C LEU A 240 13.37 -14.77 -6.59
N PHE A 241 14.11 -15.71 -7.19
CA PHE A 241 13.53 -16.80 -7.96
C PHE A 241 12.55 -17.63 -7.12
N LEU A 242 12.94 -18.05 -5.93
CA LEU A 242 12.09 -18.82 -5.03
C LEU A 242 10.86 -18.00 -4.61
N ALA A 243 11.02 -16.72 -4.30
CA ALA A 243 9.87 -15.88 -3.94
C ALA A 243 8.87 -15.67 -5.08
N LEU A 244 9.33 -15.65 -6.35
CA LEU A 244 8.46 -15.53 -7.51
C LEU A 244 7.88 -16.88 -8.00
N LEU A 245 8.49 -17.99 -7.62
CA LEU A 245 8.01 -19.33 -7.97
C LEU A 245 6.70 -19.67 -7.21
N LEU A 246 6.59 -19.32 -5.92
CA LEU A 246 5.40 -19.62 -5.13
C LEU A 246 4.10 -19.03 -5.69
N PRO A 247 4.00 -17.73 -6.07
CA PRO A 247 2.79 -17.21 -6.66
C PRO A 247 2.44 -17.85 -8.02
N ILE A 248 3.43 -18.37 -8.74
CA ILE A 248 3.20 -19.15 -9.97
C ILE A 248 2.56 -20.51 -9.59
N LEU A 249 3.12 -21.24 -8.62
CA LEU A 249 2.56 -22.51 -8.14
C LEU A 249 1.14 -22.35 -7.58
N LEU A 250 0.86 -21.21 -6.95
CA LEU A 250 -0.47 -20.82 -6.44
C LEU A 250 -1.42 -20.29 -7.53
N VAL A 251 -0.97 -20.10 -8.77
CA VAL A 251 -1.73 -19.46 -9.88
C VAL A 251 -2.25 -18.06 -9.46
N SER A 252 -1.49 -17.36 -8.61
CA SER A 252 -1.88 -16.07 -8.03
C SER A 252 -1.24 -14.88 -8.75
N ARG A 253 -1.94 -14.36 -9.76
CA ARG A 253 -1.51 -13.17 -10.52
C ARG A 253 -1.29 -11.96 -9.63
N PHE A 254 -2.16 -11.78 -8.64
CA PHE A 254 -2.10 -10.64 -7.74
C PHE A 254 -0.86 -10.69 -6.83
N GLN A 255 -0.55 -11.82 -6.22
CA GLN A 255 0.63 -11.97 -5.35
C GLN A 255 1.94 -11.83 -6.13
N LEU A 256 1.98 -12.29 -7.39
CA LEU A 256 3.13 -12.08 -8.29
C LEU A 256 3.34 -10.58 -8.56
N LEU A 257 2.26 -9.87 -8.94
CA LEU A 257 2.29 -8.43 -9.17
C LEU A 257 2.68 -7.67 -7.89
N PHE A 258 2.10 -8.03 -6.76
CA PHE A 258 2.42 -7.44 -5.46
C PHE A 258 3.90 -7.57 -5.12
N SER A 259 4.47 -8.77 -5.21
CA SER A 259 5.89 -9.05 -4.97
C SER A 259 6.81 -8.19 -5.84
N LEU A 260 6.49 -8.06 -7.14
CA LEU A 260 7.30 -7.29 -8.08
C LEU A 260 7.18 -5.78 -7.85
N PHE A 261 6.00 -5.26 -7.54
CA PHE A 261 5.84 -3.84 -7.18
C PHE A 261 6.57 -3.50 -5.88
N LEU A 262 6.50 -4.35 -4.86
CA LEU A 262 7.25 -4.17 -3.63
C LEU A 262 8.77 -4.13 -3.89
N PHE A 263 9.28 -5.00 -4.79
CA PHE A 263 10.70 -4.97 -5.20
C PHE A 263 11.06 -3.65 -5.89
N VAL A 264 10.26 -3.19 -6.86
CA VAL A 264 10.50 -1.94 -7.62
C VAL A 264 10.43 -0.74 -6.69
N PHE A 265 9.41 -0.65 -5.84
CA PHE A 265 9.27 0.46 -4.89
C PHE A 265 10.41 0.49 -3.89
N SER A 266 10.86 -0.69 -3.42
CA SER A 266 12.02 -0.80 -2.56
C SER A 266 13.29 -0.31 -3.26
N ALA A 267 13.52 -0.70 -4.51
CA ALA A 267 14.66 -0.25 -5.30
C ALA A 267 14.64 1.27 -5.52
N LEU A 268 13.48 1.84 -5.88
CA LEU A 268 13.31 3.28 -6.07
C LEU A 268 13.47 4.05 -4.76
N TYR A 269 12.93 3.52 -3.65
CA TYR A 269 13.07 4.10 -2.32
C TYR A 269 14.53 4.18 -1.87
N GLN A 270 15.32 3.14 -2.20
CA GLN A 270 16.77 3.09 -1.94
C GLN A 270 17.59 3.96 -2.92
N GLY A 271 16.96 4.67 -3.84
CA GLY A 271 17.63 5.49 -4.84
C GLY A 271 18.39 4.70 -5.91
N LEU A 272 18.11 3.42 -6.07
CA LEU A 272 18.73 2.58 -7.09
C LEU A 272 18.24 2.99 -8.48
N ARG A 273 19.20 3.22 -9.39
CA ARG A 273 18.88 3.56 -10.78
C ARG A 273 18.55 2.31 -11.58
N ILE A 274 17.24 2.08 -11.81
CA ILE A 274 16.78 0.98 -12.66
C ILE A 274 16.96 1.40 -14.12
N ARG A 275 17.82 0.69 -14.87
CA ARG A 275 17.98 0.95 -16.30
C ARG A 275 16.69 0.62 -17.07
N LYS A 276 16.32 1.45 -18.04
CA LYS A 276 15.07 1.29 -18.84
C LYS A 276 14.90 -0.12 -19.41
N ARG A 277 15.98 -0.78 -19.84
CA ARG A 277 15.94 -2.17 -20.34
C ARG A 277 15.36 -3.15 -19.32
N TYR A 278 15.65 -2.99 -18.02
CA TYR A 278 15.11 -3.89 -16.98
C TYR A 278 13.63 -3.61 -16.72
N LEU A 279 13.18 -2.38 -16.87
CA LEU A 279 11.75 -2.06 -16.81
C LEU A 279 10.99 -2.69 -17.98
N VAL A 280 11.57 -2.67 -19.19
CA VAL A 280 10.98 -3.35 -20.37
C VAL A 280 10.95 -4.86 -20.14
N LEU A 281 12.05 -5.47 -19.66
CA LEU A 281 12.09 -6.91 -19.35
C LEU A 281 11.07 -7.29 -18.27
N LEU A 282 10.93 -6.48 -17.23
CA LEU A 282 9.91 -6.66 -16.19
C LEU A 282 8.50 -6.59 -16.76
N PHE A 283 8.23 -5.61 -17.63
CA PHE A 283 6.93 -5.47 -18.28
C PHE A 283 6.62 -6.70 -19.18
N LEU A 284 7.59 -7.15 -19.96
CA LEU A 284 7.43 -8.35 -20.80
C LEU A 284 7.21 -9.62 -19.96
N PHE A 285 7.92 -9.74 -18.84
CA PHE A 285 7.71 -10.83 -17.89
C PHE A 285 6.32 -10.79 -17.27
N LEU A 286 5.87 -9.62 -16.82
CA LEU A 286 4.52 -9.44 -16.27
C LEU A 286 3.44 -9.75 -17.30
N LEU A 287 3.63 -9.31 -18.54
CA LEU A 287 2.69 -9.56 -19.62
C LEU A 287 2.61 -11.07 -19.94
N SER A 288 3.76 -11.75 -20.08
CA SER A 288 3.78 -13.19 -20.34
C SER A 288 3.22 -14.00 -19.16
N ALA A 289 3.56 -13.64 -17.93
CA ALA A 289 3.00 -14.27 -16.73
C ALA A 289 1.48 -14.02 -16.62
N TYR A 290 1.01 -12.81 -16.94
CA TYR A 290 -0.42 -12.51 -16.97
C TYR A 290 -1.16 -13.37 -17.99
N VAL A 291 -0.63 -13.50 -19.22
CA VAL A 291 -1.23 -14.34 -20.27
C VAL A 291 -1.23 -15.80 -19.83
N PHE A 292 -0.08 -16.34 -19.38
CA PHE A 292 0.03 -17.71 -18.90
C PHE A 292 -0.98 -18.01 -17.79
N LEU A 293 -0.97 -17.23 -16.71
CA LEU A 293 -1.88 -17.43 -15.58
C LEU A 293 -3.36 -17.14 -15.94
N THR A 294 -3.65 -16.44 -17.03
CA THR A 294 -5.02 -16.26 -17.52
C THR A 294 -5.51 -17.52 -18.24
N ILE A 295 -4.64 -18.17 -19.01
CA ILE A 295 -4.93 -19.45 -19.67
C ILE A 295 -5.19 -20.53 -18.62
N GLU A 296 -4.33 -20.65 -17.60
CA GLU A 296 -4.47 -21.61 -16.49
C GLU A 296 -5.77 -21.45 -15.69
N ARG A 297 -6.35 -20.24 -15.66
CA ARG A 297 -7.64 -19.98 -14.99
C ARG A 297 -8.85 -20.40 -15.82
N ALA A 298 -8.67 -20.87 -17.06
CA ALA A 298 -9.71 -21.32 -17.99
C ALA A 298 -10.87 -20.31 -18.21
N HIS A 299 -10.62 -19.00 -18.04
CA HIS A 299 -11.63 -17.97 -18.31
C HIS A 299 -11.63 -17.60 -19.79
N SER A 300 -12.70 -17.90 -20.50
CA SER A 300 -12.84 -17.44 -21.89
C SER A 300 -13.07 -15.92 -21.98
N VAL A 301 -12.60 -15.31 -23.08
CA VAL A 301 -12.82 -13.87 -23.31
C VAL A 301 -14.32 -13.54 -23.40
N SER A 302 -15.11 -14.41 -24.02
CA SER A 302 -16.57 -14.23 -24.12
C SER A 302 -17.25 -14.24 -22.75
N TYR A 303 -16.83 -15.13 -21.85
CA TYR A 303 -17.31 -15.15 -20.47
C TYR A 303 -17.01 -13.84 -19.73
N LEU A 304 -15.77 -13.35 -19.80
CA LEU A 304 -15.39 -12.08 -19.16
C LEU A 304 -16.13 -10.88 -19.72
N MET A 305 -16.30 -10.82 -21.05
CA MET A 305 -17.08 -9.74 -21.70
C MET A 305 -18.55 -9.78 -21.28
N GLY A 306 -19.13 -10.97 -21.09
CA GLY A 306 -20.48 -11.15 -20.54
C GLY A 306 -20.62 -10.66 -19.09
N ILE A 307 -19.58 -10.86 -18.24
CA ILE A 307 -19.56 -10.34 -16.87
C ILE A 307 -19.47 -8.81 -16.86
N PHE A 308 -18.60 -8.22 -17.70
CA PHE A 308 -18.28 -6.80 -17.67
C PHE A 308 -19.38 -5.90 -18.28
N GLU A 309 -20.27 -6.44 -19.08
CA GLU A 309 -21.41 -5.74 -19.70
C GLU A 309 -21.03 -4.38 -20.29
N MET A 310 -20.02 -4.36 -21.15
CA MET A 310 -19.54 -3.10 -21.73
C MET A 310 -20.61 -2.46 -22.63
N LYS A 311 -20.70 -1.12 -22.63
CA LYS A 311 -21.56 -0.36 -23.54
C LYS A 311 -21.09 -0.47 -25.00
N ASN A 312 -19.78 -0.69 -25.20
CA ASN A 312 -19.15 -0.92 -26.49
C ASN A 312 -18.45 -2.29 -26.48
N ASP A 313 -19.08 -3.28 -27.11
CA ASP A 313 -18.60 -4.66 -27.17
C ASP A 313 -17.37 -4.84 -28.09
N LYS A 314 -17.00 -3.80 -28.85
CA LYS A 314 -15.81 -3.82 -29.74
C LYS A 314 -14.50 -3.51 -29.01
N LEU A 315 -14.57 -3.09 -27.76
CA LEU A 315 -13.37 -2.80 -26.98
C LEU A 315 -12.58 -4.09 -26.69
N PRO A 316 -11.27 -4.10 -26.92
CA PRO A 316 -10.46 -5.29 -26.68
C PRO A 316 -10.31 -5.59 -25.18
N ILE A 317 -10.31 -6.88 -24.85
CA ILE A 317 -10.29 -7.36 -23.45
C ILE A 317 -9.12 -6.81 -22.64
N PHE A 318 -7.97 -6.57 -23.25
CA PHE A 318 -6.79 -6.03 -22.57
C PHE A 318 -6.95 -4.57 -22.09
N LEU A 319 -7.94 -3.82 -22.64
CA LEU A 319 -8.36 -2.51 -22.14
C LEU A 319 -9.54 -2.61 -21.18
N VAL A 320 -10.49 -3.49 -21.50
CA VAL A 320 -11.72 -3.67 -20.72
C VAL A 320 -11.41 -4.21 -19.32
N GLN A 321 -10.58 -5.23 -19.24
CA GLN A 321 -10.30 -5.88 -17.96
C GLN A 321 -9.60 -4.95 -16.96
N PRO A 322 -8.52 -4.21 -17.30
CA PRO A 322 -7.95 -3.21 -16.38
C PRO A 322 -8.93 -2.09 -16.01
N TYR A 323 -9.74 -1.63 -16.97
CA TYR A 323 -10.79 -0.65 -16.71
C TYR A 323 -11.77 -1.17 -15.66
N MET A 324 -12.29 -2.39 -15.80
CA MET A 324 -13.25 -2.97 -14.87
C MET A 324 -12.63 -3.22 -13.48
N TYR A 325 -11.37 -3.64 -13.41
CA TYR A 325 -10.67 -3.80 -12.12
C TYR A 325 -10.51 -2.48 -11.36
N VAL A 326 -10.52 -1.34 -12.04
CA VAL A 326 -10.52 -0.03 -11.41
C VAL A 326 -11.95 0.47 -11.18
N ALA A 327 -12.71 0.66 -12.26
CA ALA A 327 -13.99 1.37 -12.24
C ALA A 327 -15.06 0.66 -11.40
N ASN A 328 -15.12 -0.68 -11.45
CA ASN A 328 -16.17 -1.42 -10.76
C ASN A 328 -16.13 -1.27 -9.23
N ASN A 329 -14.95 -1.06 -8.65
CA ASN A 329 -14.81 -0.87 -7.21
C ASN A 329 -15.46 0.44 -6.72
N TYR A 330 -15.45 1.48 -7.56
CA TYR A 330 -16.16 2.73 -7.30
C TYR A 330 -17.68 2.56 -7.45
N GLU A 331 -18.12 1.73 -8.41
CA GLU A 331 -19.54 1.40 -8.55
C GLU A 331 -20.05 0.54 -7.39
N ASN A 332 -19.27 -0.44 -6.91
CA ASN A 332 -19.60 -1.19 -5.69
C ASN A 332 -19.70 -0.27 -4.47
N PHE A 333 -18.83 0.73 -4.36
CA PHE A 333 -18.94 1.75 -3.31
C PHE A 333 -20.20 2.64 -3.48
N ASN A 334 -20.53 3.03 -4.70
CA ASN A 334 -21.75 3.78 -4.99
C ASN A 334 -23.01 2.97 -4.66
N LEU A 335 -23.02 1.65 -4.93
CA LEU A 335 -24.10 0.77 -4.51
C LEU A 335 -24.22 0.67 -2.99
N LEU A 336 -23.09 0.59 -2.28
CA LEU A 336 -23.09 0.64 -0.82
C LEU A 336 -23.75 1.93 -0.33
N THR A 337 -23.35 3.11 -0.85
CA THR A 337 -23.92 4.39 -0.40
C THR A 337 -25.42 4.55 -0.70
N LYS A 338 -25.93 3.80 -1.71
CA LYS A 338 -27.36 3.80 -2.08
C LYS A 338 -28.21 2.87 -1.21
N ASN A 339 -27.66 1.71 -0.86
CA ASN A 339 -28.46 0.58 -0.38
C ASN A 339 -28.15 0.17 1.06
N ILE A 340 -27.19 0.84 1.73
CA ILE A 340 -26.87 0.51 3.11
C ILE A 340 -28.07 0.83 4.02
N GLU A 341 -28.56 -0.19 4.72
CA GLU A 341 -29.67 -0.08 5.67
C GLU A 341 -29.16 0.01 7.10
N GLU A 342 -28.08 -0.72 7.41
CA GLU A 342 -27.52 -0.80 8.75
C GLU A 342 -25.97 -0.74 8.68
N HIS A 343 -25.40 0.07 9.55
CA HIS A 343 -23.94 0.19 9.71
C HIS A 343 -23.37 -0.92 10.60
N SER A 344 -22.13 -1.32 10.34
CA SER A 344 -21.45 -2.39 11.11
C SER A 344 -20.71 -1.89 12.35
N HIS A 345 -20.81 -0.61 12.68
CA HIS A 345 -20.31 -0.01 13.93
C HIS A 345 -18.86 -0.38 14.30
N GLY A 346 -17.98 -0.47 13.30
CA GLY A 346 -16.55 -0.75 13.48
C GLY A 346 -16.16 -2.23 13.29
N PHE A 347 -17.10 -3.15 13.17
CA PHE A 347 -16.77 -4.58 13.05
C PHE A 347 -16.07 -4.93 11.74
N ARG A 348 -16.37 -4.24 10.63
CA ARG A 348 -15.67 -4.50 9.36
C ARG A 348 -14.22 -4.03 9.40
N MET A 349 -13.95 -2.85 9.93
CA MET A 349 -12.58 -2.38 10.12
C MET A 349 -11.82 -3.16 11.19
N ALA A 350 -12.50 -3.67 12.22
CA ALA A 350 -11.90 -4.50 13.27
C ALA A 350 -11.69 -5.96 12.84
N TYR A 351 -12.31 -6.43 11.77
CA TYR A 351 -12.29 -7.82 11.32
C TYR A 351 -10.89 -8.47 11.27
N PRO A 352 -9.83 -7.82 10.71
CA PRO A 352 -8.50 -8.42 10.67
C PRO A 352 -7.93 -8.68 12.07
N PHE A 353 -8.17 -7.79 13.02
CA PHE A 353 -7.69 -7.92 14.40
C PHE A 353 -8.43 -9.05 15.13
N LEU A 354 -9.74 -9.15 14.96
CA LEU A 354 -10.56 -10.24 15.52
C LEU A 354 -10.18 -11.61 14.92
N THR A 355 -9.78 -11.60 13.64
CA THR A 355 -9.37 -12.83 12.95
C THR A 355 -7.97 -13.26 13.36
N LEU A 356 -6.99 -12.35 13.36
CA LEU A 356 -5.59 -12.67 13.64
C LEU A 356 -5.33 -12.95 15.12
N SER A 357 -6.08 -12.33 16.03
CA SER A 357 -6.02 -12.63 17.47
C SER A 357 -6.73 -13.93 17.84
N GLY A 358 -7.52 -14.51 16.93
CA GLY A 358 -8.37 -15.65 17.23
C GLY A 358 -9.62 -15.32 18.03
N ALA A 359 -9.87 -14.06 18.38
CA ALA A 359 -11.01 -13.64 19.21
C ALA A 359 -12.35 -14.11 18.64
N LYS A 360 -12.49 -14.15 17.31
CA LYS A 360 -13.71 -14.65 16.63
C LYS A 360 -14.07 -16.13 16.91
N PHE A 361 -13.15 -16.91 17.50
CA PHE A 361 -13.41 -18.28 17.88
C PHE A 361 -13.90 -18.43 19.32
N PHE A 362 -13.76 -17.38 20.13
CA PHE A 362 -14.13 -17.35 21.54
C PHE A 362 -15.35 -16.49 21.83
N PHE A 363 -15.68 -15.56 20.93
CA PHE A 363 -16.78 -14.63 21.10
C PHE A 363 -17.62 -14.56 19.83
N ASP A 364 -18.93 -14.48 19.98
CA ASP A 364 -19.87 -14.29 18.87
C ASP A 364 -19.91 -12.80 18.50
N PHE A 365 -19.25 -12.46 17.40
CA PHE A 365 -19.32 -11.12 16.82
C PHE A 365 -20.25 -11.10 15.60
N PRO A 366 -20.98 -10.03 15.35
CA PRO A 366 -21.78 -9.85 14.14
C PRO A 366 -20.83 -9.57 12.96
N LEU A 367 -20.26 -10.60 12.33
CA LEU A 367 -19.30 -10.48 11.24
C LEU A 367 -19.91 -10.75 9.85
N ALA A 368 -21.14 -11.23 9.80
CA ALA A 368 -21.85 -11.55 8.57
C ALA A 368 -22.71 -10.35 8.12
N TYR A 369 -22.08 -9.45 7.36
CA TYR A 369 -22.77 -8.30 6.77
C TYR A 369 -22.92 -8.49 5.26
N PRO A 370 -24.07 -8.05 4.66
CA PRO A 370 -24.24 -8.09 3.21
C PRO A 370 -23.17 -7.26 2.50
N VAL A 371 -22.73 -7.73 1.34
CA VAL A 371 -21.78 -7.00 0.49
C VAL A 371 -22.55 -6.48 -0.73
N TYR A 372 -22.49 -5.19 -0.96
CA TYR A 372 -23.16 -4.55 -2.09
C TYR A 372 -22.24 -4.56 -3.31
N LEU A 373 -22.54 -5.43 -4.27
CA LEU A 373 -21.77 -5.66 -5.48
C LEU A 373 -22.62 -5.43 -6.72
N THR A 374 -22.05 -4.91 -7.77
CA THR A 374 -22.68 -4.81 -9.10
C THR A 374 -22.93 -6.20 -9.69
N LYS A 375 -22.01 -7.13 -9.47
CA LYS A 375 -22.10 -8.56 -9.75
C LYS A 375 -21.28 -9.37 -8.76
N GLU A 376 -21.68 -10.60 -8.46
CA GLU A 376 -20.97 -11.48 -7.52
C GLU A 376 -19.54 -11.79 -7.95
N GLU A 377 -19.28 -11.91 -9.25
CA GLU A 377 -17.95 -12.16 -9.80
C GLU A 377 -17.02 -10.94 -9.67
N LEU A 378 -17.56 -9.75 -9.46
CA LEU A 378 -16.84 -8.49 -9.33
C LEU A 378 -16.73 -8.06 -7.85
N SER A 379 -16.23 -8.96 -7.02
CA SER A 379 -16.24 -8.88 -5.55
C SER A 379 -15.14 -7.99 -4.95
N THR A 380 -14.28 -7.34 -5.76
CA THR A 380 -13.27 -6.43 -5.24
C THR A 380 -13.87 -5.11 -4.74
N LEU A 381 -13.27 -4.53 -3.68
CA LEU A 381 -13.79 -3.35 -2.98
C LEU A 381 -12.64 -2.36 -2.76
N GLY A 382 -12.91 -1.06 -2.93
CA GLY A 382 -11.89 -0.03 -2.72
C GLY A 382 -11.59 0.25 -1.24
N ILE A 383 -10.51 0.97 -0.98
CA ILE A 383 -9.94 1.24 0.36
C ILE A 383 -10.93 1.89 1.36
N LEU A 384 -11.96 2.60 0.88
CA LEU A 384 -12.92 3.33 1.71
C LEU A 384 -14.16 2.51 2.07
N TYR A 385 -14.38 1.36 1.41
CA TYR A 385 -15.64 0.61 1.49
C TYR A 385 -16.02 0.25 2.93
N ASP A 386 -15.10 -0.38 3.68
CA ASP A 386 -15.39 -0.83 5.04
C ASP A 386 -15.49 0.33 6.04
N ALA A 387 -14.73 1.41 5.84
CA ALA A 387 -14.85 2.61 6.66
C ALA A 387 -16.21 3.29 6.49
N TYR A 388 -16.74 3.36 5.25
CA TYR A 388 -18.09 3.85 5.01
C TYR A 388 -19.16 2.89 5.56
N TYR A 389 -18.94 1.59 5.39
CA TYR A 389 -19.86 0.58 5.92
C TYR A 389 -20.01 0.68 7.44
N ASP A 390 -18.93 0.95 8.17
CA ASP A 390 -18.96 1.04 9.64
C ASP A 390 -19.71 2.28 10.15
N PHE A 391 -19.44 3.47 9.58
CA PHE A 391 -19.96 4.73 10.14
C PHE A 391 -20.33 5.76 9.06
N GLY A 392 -20.64 5.35 7.85
CA GLY A 392 -21.00 6.23 6.75
C GLY A 392 -19.89 7.24 6.43
N LEU A 393 -20.30 8.45 6.09
CA LEU A 393 -19.39 9.54 5.75
C LEU A 393 -18.40 9.87 6.89
N LEU A 394 -18.85 9.80 8.15
CA LEU A 394 -18.00 10.03 9.32
C LEU A 394 -16.89 8.98 9.40
N GLY A 395 -17.19 7.71 9.09
CA GLY A 395 -16.20 6.63 9.03
C GLY A 395 -15.09 6.93 8.02
N VAL A 396 -15.46 7.37 6.81
CA VAL A 396 -14.50 7.78 5.78
C VAL A 396 -13.63 8.94 6.25
N MET A 397 -14.24 9.95 6.88
CA MET A 397 -13.52 11.13 7.39
C MET A 397 -12.48 10.76 8.44
N LEU A 398 -12.88 10.03 9.46
CA LEU A 398 -12.00 9.61 10.55
C LEU A 398 -10.91 8.65 10.05
N PHE A 399 -11.27 7.66 9.25
CA PHE A 399 -10.32 6.72 8.66
C PHE A 399 -9.24 7.45 7.85
N SER A 400 -9.64 8.35 6.96
CA SER A 400 -8.71 9.06 6.08
C SER A 400 -7.77 10.00 6.85
N LEU A 401 -8.28 10.71 7.86
CA LEU A 401 -7.46 11.57 8.72
C LEU A 401 -6.43 10.74 9.51
N ILE A 402 -6.87 9.65 10.14
CA ILE A 402 -5.99 8.74 10.90
C ILE A 402 -4.94 8.12 9.98
N LEU A 403 -5.36 7.68 8.78
CA LEU A 403 -4.46 7.12 7.79
C LEU A 403 -3.40 8.13 7.33
N GLY A 404 -3.77 9.40 7.16
CA GLY A 404 -2.85 10.49 6.86
C GLY A 404 -1.82 10.71 7.98
N LEU A 405 -2.27 10.79 9.24
CA LEU A 405 -1.40 10.93 10.41
C LEU A 405 -0.45 9.73 10.57
N LEU A 406 -0.96 8.52 10.41
CA LEU A 406 -0.16 7.29 10.46
C LEU A 406 0.89 7.25 9.35
N SER A 407 0.51 7.64 8.14
CA SER A 407 1.42 7.73 6.99
C SER A 407 2.54 8.74 7.22
N SER A 408 2.23 9.89 7.82
CA SER A 408 3.22 10.89 8.22
C SER A 408 4.21 10.31 9.26
N TRP A 409 3.71 9.56 10.24
CA TRP A 409 4.54 8.91 11.25
C TRP A 409 5.44 7.83 10.64
N ILE A 410 4.92 6.95 9.76
CA ILE A 410 5.69 5.92 9.07
C ILE A 410 6.78 6.54 8.19
N LYS A 411 6.47 7.63 7.49
CA LYS A 411 7.46 8.39 6.71
C LYS A 411 8.61 8.88 7.59
N GLU A 412 8.30 9.42 8.76
CA GLU A 412 9.31 9.89 9.70
C GLU A 412 10.15 8.74 10.26
N LEU A 413 9.51 7.63 10.65
CA LEU A 413 10.17 6.42 11.11
C LEU A 413 11.15 5.88 10.05
N SER A 414 10.69 5.80 8.79
CA SER A 414 11.49 5.29 7.68
C SER A 414 12.72 6.16 7.36
N ARG A 415 12.69 7.45 7.69
CA ARG A 415 13.79 8.40 7.43
C ARG A 415 14.76 8.53 8.58
N LYS A 416 14.27 8.47 9.84
CA LYS A 416 15.08 8.69 11.05
C LYS A 416 15.85 7.46 11.49
N GLU A 417 15.25 6.30 11.34
CA GLU A 417 15.86 5.05 11.79
C GLU A 417 16.65 4.40 10.66
N LYS A 418 17.87 3.93 10.96
CA LYS A 418 18.66 3.08 10.05
C LYS A 418 18.07 1.67 9.88
N ASN A 419 16.92 1.42 10.47
CA ASN A 419 16.22 0.14 10.45
C ASN A 419 15.55 -0.06 9.07
N PRO A 420 15.94 -1.05 8.27
CA PRO A 420 15.39 -1.30 6.94
C PRO A 420 13.89 -1.64 6.97
N PHE A 421 13.38 -2.16 8.08
CA PHE A 421 11.98 -2.53 8.22
C PHE A 421 11.05 -1.31 8.39
N GLY A 422 11.56 -0.17 8.86
CA GLY A 422 10.84 1.11 8.77
C GLY A 422 10.60 1.53 7.32
N GLY A 423 11.62 1.38 6.46
CA GLY A 423 11.48 1.56 5.01
C GLY A 423 10.57 0.52 4.37
N ALA A 424 10.62 -0.74 4.82
CA ALA A 424 9.74 -1.82 4.36
C ALA A 424 8.26 -1.53 4.65
N LEU A 425 7.92 -1.02 5.84
CA LEU A 425 6.57 -0.55 6.16
C LEU A 425 6.12 0.58 5.22
N TYR A 426 6.99 1.57 5.00
CA TYR A 426 6.71 2.66 4.08
C TYR A 426 6.40 2.16 2.65
N ILE A 427 7.14 1.17 2.17
CA ILE A 427 6.94 0.56 0.85
C ILE A 427 5.64 -0.22 0.75
N GLN A 428 5.22 -0.93 1.81
CA GLN A 428 3.92 -1.60 1.87
C GLN A 428 2.78 -0.57 1.78
N PHE A 429 2.85 0.54 2.52
CA PHE A 429 1.88 1.62 2.42
C PHE A 429 1.85 2.24 1.02
N ALA A 430 3.03 2.47 0.41
CA ALA A 430 3.14 3.00 -0.95
C ALA A 430 2.41 2.12 -1.96
N PHE A 431 2.55 0.79 -1.85
CA PHE A 431 1.80 -0.15 -2.69
C PHE A 431 0.30 -0.05 -2.45
N TYR A 432 -0.15 -0.09 -1.19
CA TYR A 432 -1.59 -0.05 -0.87
C TYR A 432 -2.24 1.26 -1.30
N PHE A 433 -1.51 2.36 -1.30
CA PHE A 433 -2.01 3.64 -1.79
C PHE A 433 -2.11 3.70 -3.31
N LEU A 434 -1.11 3.19 -4.05
CA LEU A 434 -1.23 3.10 -5.50
C LEU A 434 -2.39 2.19 -5.92
N PHE A 435 -2.63 1.10 -5.18
CA PHE A 435 -3.72 0.15 -5.43
C PHE A 435 -4.92 0.37 -4.49
N SER A 436 -5.17 1.62 -4.06
CA SER A 436 -6.27 1.98 -3.18
C SER A 436 -7.66 1.66 -3.74
N PHE A 437 -7.76 1.58 -5.06
CA PHE A 437 -9.00 1.17 -5.74
C PHE A 437 -9.26 -0.34 -5.66
N PHE A 438 -8.27 -1.18 -5.35
CA PHE A 438 -8.33 -2.62 -5.61
C PHE A 438 -8.90 -3.44 -4.45
N THR A 439 -8.58 -3.11 -3.20
CA THR A 439 -9.11 -3.82 -2.03
C THR A 439 -9.11 -2.94 -0.77
N THR A 440 -9.82 -3.41 0.25
CA THR A 440 -9.91 -2.79 1.59
C THR A 440 -8.65 -3.11 2.41
N TRP A 441 -7.48 -2.60 2.00
CA TRP A 441 -6.16 -2.99 2.53
C TRP A 441 -6.04 -2.98 4.05
N PHE A 442 -6.69 -2.02 4.72
CA PHE A 442 -6.58 -1.81 6.18
C PHE A 442 -7.62 -2.58 7.00
N SER A 443 -8.57 -3.23 6.35
CA SER A 443 -9.52 -4.20 6.92
C SER A 443 -9.30 -5.62 6.37
N ASN A 444 -8.22 -5.83 5.61
CA ASN A 444 -7.83 -7.14 5.09
C ASN A 444 -6.84 -7.83 6.04
N ALA A 445 -7.17 -9.05 6.49
CA ALA A 445 -6.36 -9.77 7.47
C ALA A 445 -4.94 -10.10 6.97
N SER A 446 -4.77 -10.42 5.68
CA SER A 446 -3.45 -10.70 5.10
C SER A 446 -2.56 -9.45 5.12
N SER A 447 -3.12 -8.27 4.79
CA SER A 447 -2.36 -7.01 4.81
C SER A 447 -1.91 -6.65 6.23
N ILE A 448 -2.80 -6.78 7.21
CA ILE A 448 -2.47 -6.53 8.62
C ILE A 448 -1.44 -7.56 9.13
N PHE A 449 -1.53 -8.81 8.68
CA PHE A 449 -0.54 -9.84 9.01
C PHE A 449 0.85 -9.48 8.46
N TYR A 450 0.95 -9.01 7.21
CA TYR A 450 2.23 -8.56 6.64
C TYR A 450 2.82 -7.36 7.41
N PHE A 451 1.98 -6.41 7.84
CA PHE A 451 2.42 -5.32 8.71
C PHE A 451 2.94 -5.84 10.05
N ALA A 452 2.20 -6.74 10.69
CA ALA A 452 2.59 -7.32 11.97
C ALA A 452 3.94 -8.05 11.88
N VAL A 453 4.13 -8.89 10.84
CA VAL A 453 5.41 -9.57 10.60
C VAL A 453 6.54 -8.55 10.37
N THR A 454 6.32 -7.52 9.58
CA THR A 454 7.34 -6.49 9.32
C THR A 454 7.68 -5.71 10.60
N LEU A 455 6.69 -5.43 11.47
CA LEU A 455 6.92 -4.81 12.78
C LEU A 455 7.71 -5.74 13.72
N VAL A 456 7.39 -7.02 13.77
CA VAL A 456 8.16 -8.01 14.54
C VAL A 456 9.62 -8.04 14.08
N LEU A 457 9.86 -8.08 12.77
CA LEU A 457 11.22 -8.03 12.21
C LEU A 457 11.93 -6.71 12.55
N ALA A 458 11.20 -5.58 12.61
CA ALA A 458 11.75 -4.28 13.02
C ALA A 458 12.18 -4.27 14.49
N VAL A 459 11.43 -4.93 15.37
CA VAL A 459 11.78 -5.09 16.79
C VAL A 459 12.99 -6.01 16.96
N LEU A 460 12.97 -7.16 16.28
CA LEU A 460 14.09 -8.11 16.29
C LEU A 460 15.40 -7.49 15.77
N TRP A 461 15.31 -6.62 14.76
CA TRP A 461 16.46 -5.88 14.27
C TRP A 461 17.19 -5.12 15.39
N LYS A 462 16.46 -4.41 16.23
CA LYS A 462 17.04 -3.64 17.36
C LYS A 462 17.77 -4.54 18.38
N GLY A 463 17.31 -5.79 18.53
CA GLY A 463 17.92 -6.74 19.47
C GLY A 463 19.15 -7.46 18.89
N PHE A 464 19.16 -7.75 17.58
CA PHE A 464 20.18 -8.61 16.97
C PHE A 464 21.31 -7.86 16.24
N VAL A 465 21.03 -6.64 15.76
CA VAL A 465 22.02 -5.84 15.07
C VAL A 465 22.76 -4.94 16.04
N HIS A 466 24.07 -5.07 16.11
CA HIS A 466 24.92 -4.16 16.84
C HIS A 466 24.82 -2.77 16.17
N GLU A 467 24.15 -1.83 16.80
CA GLU A 467 24.49 -0.45 16.55
C GLU A 467 25.96 -0.29 16.97
N LYS A 468 26.85 -0.12 15.98
CA LYS A 468 28.15 0.48 16.21
C LYS A 468 27.86 1.85 16.81
N ASN A 469 27.77 1.94 18.14
CA ASN A 469 28.13 3.16 18.82
C ASN A 469 29.54 3.46 18.30
N SER A 470 29.64 4.32 17.29
CA SER A 470 30.85 5.05 17.00
C SER A 470 31.14 5.81 18.29
N ALA A 471 31.81 5.14 19.23
CA ALA A 471 32.66 5.83 20.17
C ALA A 471 33.56 6.67 19.28
N VAL A 472 33.22 7.92 19.12
CA VAL A 472 34.17 8.98 18.82
C VAL A 472 35.09 8.98 20.03
N SER A 473 36.10 8.13 19.98
CA SER A 473 37.28 8.33 20.77
C SER A 473 38.01 9.49 20.11
N ILE A 474 37.93 10.63 20.77
CA ILE A 474 38.93 11.70 20.94
C ILE A 474 40.00 11.77 19.86
#